data_d371df22c8a9d39f7620c572e7a31792
#
_entry.id   d371df22c8a9d39f7620c572e7a31792
#
_cell.length_a   1.000
_cell.length_b   1.000
_cell.length_c   1.000
_cell.angle_alpha   90.00
_cell.angle_beta   90.00
_cell.angle_gamma   90.00
#
_symmetry.space_group_name_H-M   'P 1'
#
loop_
_entity.id
_entity.type
_entity.pdbx_description
1 polymer ?
#
loop_
_entity_poly.entity_id
_entity_poly.type
_entity_poly.pdbx_seq_one_letter_code
_entity_poly.pdbx_strand_id
1 'polypeptide(L)'
;TQPDTVFPLPCLLSSDALVHLKAFGDCEVTMQVDERAVCFSSGTLKLYARRYGADTYDPDTAIPKKYQEVITVRTDELIRELTYLKECAGVCAYPYVRFAGEELSMDASSGHLATHVSMSGRGDMVVGFDLRYMLEALRQFRKEPEVRLKLSGIYAPIVIEAEERSDFALVLPVRLREERAA
;
A
#
# COMPACT_ATOMS: atom_id res chain seq x y z
N THR A 1 20.39 9.49 13.92
CA THR A 1 20.35 10.65 13.01
C THR A 1 20.57 10.09 11.61
N GLN A 2 19.50 9.91 10.83
CA GLN A 2 19.65 9.61 9.41
C GLN A 2 20.25 10.86 8.75
N PRO A 3 21.28 10.75 7.92
CA PRO A 3 21.73 11.87 7.13
C PRO A 3 20.61 12.26 6.16
N ASP A 4 20.30 13.54 6.10
CA ASP A 4 19.40 14.11 5.09
C ASP A 4 20.00 13.83 3.71
N THR A 5 19.59 12.74 3.09
CA THR A 5 20.03 12.38 1.74
C THR A 5 19.24 13.22 0.76
N VAL A 6 19.76 14.38 0.40
CA VAL A 6 19.19 15.19 -0.66
C VAL A 6 19.55 14.55 -2.00
N PHE A 7 18.58 13.95 -2.66
CA PHE A 7 18.77 13.46 -4.02
C PHE A 7 18.86 14.65 -4.98
N PRO A 8 19.93 14.79 -5.74
CA PRO A 8 20.16 15.97 -6.58
C PRO A 8 19.16 16.12 -7.74
N LEU A 9 18.47 15.05 -8.09
CA LEU A 9 17.45 15.00 -9.16
C LEU A 9 16.38 13.97 -8.82
N PRO A 10 15.09 14.27 -9.06
CA PRO A 10 14.05 13.26 -8.97
C PRO A 10 14.37 12.10 -9.93
N CYS A 11 14.29 10.87 -9.45
CA CYS A 11 14.49 9.69 -10.28
C CYS A 11 13.38 8.67 -10.08
N LEU A 12 12.80 8.22 -11.19
CA LEU A 12 11.84 7.14 -11.23
C LEU A 12 12.55 5.87 -11.72
N LEU A 13 12.46 4.81 -10.93
CA LEU A 13 13.05 3.50 -11.22
C LEU A 13 11.95 2.43 -11.27
N SER A 14 12.22 1.32 -11.97
CA SER A 14 11.31 0.17 -11.92
C SER A 14 11.38 -0.52 -10.55
N SER A 15 10.29 -1.17 -10.17
CA SER A 15 10.24 -2.02 -8.97
C SER A 15 11.32 -3.12 -8.99
N ASP A 16 11.61 -3.68 -10.17
CA ASP A 16 12.65 -4.70 -10.33
C ASP A 16 14.04 -4.16 -9.99
N ALA A 17 14.36 -2.93 -10.41
CA ALA A 17 15.62 -2.30 -10.03
C ALA A 17 15.73 -2.13 -8.51
N LEU A 18 14.63 -1.76 -7.83
CA LEU A 18 14.61 -1.62 -6.37
C LEU A 18 14.81 -2.95 -5.65
N VAL A 19 14.26 -4.06 -6.18
CA VAL A 19 14.50 -5.40 -5.61
C VAL A 19 15.98 -5.76 -5.61
N HIS A 20 16.72 -5.40 -6.67
CA HIS A 20 18.15 -5.67 -6.78
C HIS A 20 19.01 -4.86 -5.79
N LEU A 21 18.53 -3.75 -5.25
CA LEU A 21 19.24 -2.99 -4.20
C LEU A 21 19.47 -3.82 -2.94
N LYS A 22 18.69 -4.86 -2.69
CA LYS A 22 18.90 -5.79 -1.57
C LYS A 22 20.26 -6.48 -1.61
N ALA A 23 20.90 -6.57 -2.79
CA ALA A 23 22.23 -7.15 -2.93
C ALA A 23 23.32 -6.35 -2.20
N PHE A 24 23.07 -5.08 -1.89
CA PHE A 24 24.01 -4.25 -1.13
C PHE A 24 23.93 -4.49 0.39
N GLY A 25 22.88 -5.17 0.89
CA GLY A 25 22.68 -5.40 2.32
C GLY A 25 22.66 -4.08 3.12
N ASP A 26 23.39 -4.06 4.23
CA ASP A 26 23.52 -2.88 5.10
C ASP A 26 24.74 -2.00 4.76
N CYS A 27 25.33 -2.19 3.56
CA CYS A 27 26.49 -1.41 3.14
C CYS A 27 26.09 0.03 2.78
N GLU A 28 27.03 0.95 3.00
CA GLU A 28 26.92 2.30 2.45
C GLU A 28 26.98 2.25 0.93
N VAL A 29 26.04 2.91 0.27
CA VAL A 29 25.88 2.91 -1.18
C VAL A 29 26.00 4.33 -1.72
N THR A 30 26.90 4.51 -2.66
CA THR A 30 26.98 5.76 -3.44
C THR A 30 26.02 5.69 -4.61
N MET A 31 25.18 6.72 -4.76
CA MET A 31 24.25 6.86 -5.86
C MET A 31 24.70 7.97 -6.80
N GLN A 32 24.81 7.64 -8.08
CA GLN A 32 25.08 8.60 -9.17
C GLN A 32 23.91 8.61 -10.13
N VAL A 33 23.36 9.80 -10.42
CA VAL A 33 22.20 9.98 -11.28
C VAL A 33 22.62 10.68 -12.56
N ASP A 34 22.31 10.07 -13.68
CA ASP A 34 22.49 10.59 -15.04
C ASP A 34 21.10 10.84 -15.68
N GLU A 35 21.05 11.43 -16.85
CA GLU A 35 19.80 11.67 -17.59
C GLU A 35 19.00 10.40 -17.86
N ARG A 36 19.68 9.27 -18.11
CA ARG A 36 19.07 8.01 -18.55
C ARG A 36 19.24 6.85 -17.57
N ALA A 37 20.16 6.98 -16.63
CA ALA A 37 20.51 5.89 -15.74
C ALA A 37 20.80 6.37 -14.31
N VAL A 38 20.67 5.45 -13.39
CA VAL A 38 21.12 5.60 -12.01
C VAL A 38 22.10 4.46 -11.72
N CYS A 39 23.27 4.80 -11.21
CA CYS A 39 24.27 3.83 -10.77
C CYS A 39 24.33 3.84 -9.26
N PHE A 40 24.12 2.67 -8.66
CA PHE A 40 24.37 2.40 -7.25
C PHE A 40 25.66 1.63 -7.13
N SER A 41 26.56 2.03 -6.23
CA SER A 41 27.85 1.38 -6.06
C SER A 41 28.30 1.29 -4.61
N SER A 42 28.88 0.15 -4.25
CA SER A 42 29.54 -0.10 -2.97
C SER A 42 30.69 -1.08 -3.18
N GLY A 43 31.92 -0.62 -2.96
CA GLY A 43 33.11 -1.42 -3.25
C GLY A 43 33.16 -1.82 -4.74
N THR A 44 33.21 -3.14 -5.01
CA THR A 44 33.22 -3.69 -6.37
C THR A 44 31.83 -3.91 -6.95
N LEU A 45 30.78 -3.87 -6.11
CA LEU A 45 29.41 -4.08 -6.54
C LEU A 45 28.85 -2.82 -7.18
N LYS A 46 28.27 -2.96 -8.37
CA LYS A 46 27.60 -1.88 -9.09
C LYS A 46 26.30 -2.38 -9.66
N LEU A 47 25.25 -1.58 -9.50
CA LEU A 47 23.92 -1.78 -10.10
C LEU A 47 23.61 -0.57 -10.97
N TYR A 48 23.33 -0.82 -12.24
CA TYR A 48 22.85 0.19 -13.17
C TYR A 48 21.36 -0.02 -13.41
N ALA A 49 20.58 0.99 -13.12
CA ALA A 49 19.14 0.99 -13.36
C ALA A 49 18.78 2.07 -14.38
N ARG A 50 17.83 1.75 -15.28
CA ARG A 50 17.27 2.74 -16.19
C ARG A 50 16.45 3.76 -15.40
N ARG A 51 16.72 5.04 -15.64
CA ARG A 51 15.89 6.13 -15.17
C ARG A 51 14.75 6.36 -16.14
N TYR A 52 13.53 6.39 -15.67
CA TYR A 52 12.38 6.82 -16.43
C TYR A 52 12.26 8.34 -16.36
N GLY A 53 11.76 8.95 -17.45
CA GLY A 53 11.71 10.41 -17.57
C GLY A 53 10.98 11.07 -16.43
N ALA A 54 11.39 12.31 -16.16
CA ALA A 54 10.92 13.11 -15.03
C ALA A 54 9.57 13.81 -15.27
N ASP A 55 8.72 13.31 -16.18
CA ASP A 55 7.29 13.68 -16.17
C ASP A 55 6.70 13.06 -14.89
N THR A 56 7.07 13.69 -13.83
CA THR A 56 6.97 13.21 -12.48
C THR A 56 5.51 13.27 -12.09
N TYR A 57 4.93 12.10 -11.96
CA TYR A 57 3.82 11.93 -11.06
C TYR A 57 4.29 12.45 -9.68
N ASP A 58 3.71 13.57 -9.26
CA ASP A 58 3.91 14.07 -7.92
C ASP A 58 3.03 13.24 -6.97
N PRO A 59 3.61 12.36 -6.14
CA PRO A 59 2.85 11.51 -5.23
C PRO A 59 2.02 12.33 -4.24
N ASP A 60 2.44 13.55 -3.91
CA ASP A 60 1.74 14.43 -2.97
C ASP A 60 0.37 14.86 -3.51
N THR A 61 0.19 14.86 -4.83
CA THR A 61 -1.12 15.14 -5.45
C THR A 61 -2.14 14.03 -5.24
N ALA A 62 -1.67 12.80 -5.00
CA ALA A 62 -2.55 11.66 -4.72
C ALA A 62 -3.01 11.60 -3.27
N ILE A 63 -2.33 12.30 -2.37
CA ILE A 63 -2.66 12.28 -0.94
C ILE A 63 -3.87 13.15 -0.69
N PRO A 64 -5.00 12.61 -0.19
CA PRO A 64 -6.16 13.41 0.13
C PRO A 64 -5.84 14.42 1.24
N LYS A 65 -6.29 15.66 1.06
CA LYS A 65 -6.09 16.74 2.03
C LYS A 65 -7.13 16.78 3.14
N LYS A 66 -8.24 16.08 2.96
CA LYS A 66 -9.35 16.01 3.92
C LYS A 66 -9.88 14.60 3.97
N TYR A 67 -10.23 14.16 5.16
CA TYR A 67 -10.79 12.83 5.40
C TYR A 67 -12.20 12.98 5.94
N GLN A 68 -13.12 12.18 5.43
CA GLN A 68 -14.51 12.13 5.86
C GLN A 68 -14.67 11.16 7.04
N GLU A 69 -13.90 10.08 6.99
CA GLU A 69 -13.90 9.05 8.03
C GLU A 69 -12.47 8.63 8.39
N VAL A 70 -12.29 8.31 9.65
CA VAL A 70 -11.06 7.71 10.18
C VAL A 70 -11.46 6.51 11.02
N ILE A 71 -10.98 5.35 10.62
CA ILE A 71 -11.27 4.07 11.23
C ILE A 71 -9.98 3.53 11.83
N THR A 72 -9.99 3.19 13.11
CA THR A 72 -8.86 2.53 13.77
C THR A 72 -9.14 1.05 13.91
N VAL A 73 -8.18 0.23 13.50
CA VAL A 73 -8.29 -1.24 13.49
C VAL A 73 -7.01 -1.82 14.06
N ARG A 74 -7.10 -2.94 14.76
CA ARG A 74 -5.92 -3.70 15.18
C ARG A 74 -5.21 -4.27 13.96
N THR A 75 -3.92 -4.00 13.86
CA THR A 75 -3.12 -4.37 12.69
C THR A 75 -3.07 -5.89 12.49
N ASP A 76 -2.86 -6.63 13.58
CA ASP A 76 -2.78 -8.09 13.56
C ASP A 76 -4.11 -8.73 13.13
N GLU A 77 -5.23 -8.19 13.61
CA GLU A 77 -6.57 -8.65 13.29
C GLU A 77 -6.89 -8.41 11.81
N LEU A 78 -6.69 -7.20 11.31
CA LEU A 78 -6.93 -6.88 9.91
C LEU A 78 -6.08 -7.73 8.95
N ILE A 79 -4.79 -7.92 9.26
CA ILE A 79 -3.91 -8.79 8.46
C ILE A 79 -4.40 -10.25 8.48
N ARG A 80 -4.81 -10.75 9.64
CA ARG A 80 -5.31 -12.12 9.80
C ARG A 80 -6.57 -12.34 8.97
N GLU A 81 -7.55 -11.46 9.06
CA GLU A 81 -8.82 -11.59 8.36
C GLU A 81 -8.66 -11.46 6.84
N LEU A 82 -7.83 -10.53 6.38
CA LEU A 82 -7.50 -10.43 4.95
C LEU A 82 -6.72 -11.66 4.45
N THR A 83 -5.85 -12.22 5.27
CA THR A 83 -5.12 -13.45 4.92
C THR A 83 -6.08 -14.64 4.83
N TYR A 84 -7.03 -14.74 5.75
CA TYR A 84 -8.09 -15.74 5.71
C TYR A 84 -8.91 -15.66 4.41
N LEU A 85 -9.38 -14.47 4.03
CA LEU A 85 -10.09 -14.27 2.76
C LEU A 85 -9.22 -14.70 1.56
N LYS A 86 -7.94 -14.35 1.57
CA LYS A 86 -7.00 -14.73 0.51
C LYS A 86 -6.86 -16.25 0.36
N GLU A 87 -6.71 -16.94 1.47
CA GLU A 87 -6.54 -18.39 1.49
C GLU A 87 -7.83 -19.13 1.06
N CYS A 88 -8.97 -18.66 1.54
CA CYS A 88 -10.28 -19.21 1.16
C CYS A 88 -10.63 -18.95 -0.30
N ALA A 89 -10.25 -17.78 -0.84
CA ALA A 89 -10.52 -17.44 -2.23
C ALA A 89 -9.65 -18.24 -3.23
N GLY A 90 -8.49 -18.74 -2.78
CA GLY A 90 -7.53 -19.43 -3.64
C GLY A 90 -7.02 -18.54 -4.77
N VAL A 91 -6.89 -19.10 -5.99
CA VAL A 91 -6.48 -18.34 -7.17
C VAL A 91 -7.66 -17.53 -7.69
N CYS A 92 -7.64 -16.23 -7.42
CA CYS A 92 -8.68 -15.30 -7.85
C CYS A 92 -8.07 -14.23 -8.77
N ALA A 93 -8.66 -14.05 -9.96
CA ALA A 93 -8.19 -13.06 -10.94
C ALA A 93 -8.40 -11.62 -10.43
N TYR A 94 -9.49 -11.40 -9.69
CA TYR A 94 -9.91 -10.10 -9.17
C TYR A 94 -10.16 -10.18 -7.66
N PRO A 95 -9.10 -10.18 -6.83
CA PRO A 95 -9.22 -10.33 -5.38
C PRO A 95 -9.64 -8.99 -4.74
N TYR A 96 -10.84 -8.53 -5.07
CA TYR A 96 -11.39 -7.27 -4.58
C TYR A 96 -12.20 -7.52 -3.32
N VAL A 97 -11.82 -6.81 -2.27
CA VAL A 97 -12.51 -6.86 -0.97
C VAL A 97 -13.38 -5.62 -0.85
N ARG A 98 -14.62 -5.82 -0.43
CA ARG A 98 -15.55 -4.81 0.03
C ARG A 98 -15.38 -4.67 1.55
N PHE A 99 -15.15 -3.46 2.01
CA PHE A 99 -15.10 -3.12 3.43
C PHE A 99 -16.28 -2.19 3.75
N ALA A 100 -17.15 -2.63 4.63
CA ALA A 100 -18.37 -1.93 5.00
C ALA A 100 -18.65 -2.10 6.49
N GLY A 101 -18.46 -1.04 7.26
CA GLY A 101 -18.49 -1.16 8.72
C GLY A 101 -17.39 -2.12 9.18
N GLU A 102 -17.78 -3.12 9.97
CA GLU A 102 -16.87 -4.16 10.47
C GLU A 102 -16.71 -5.36 9.53
N GLU A 103 -17.47 -5.41 8.41
CA GLU A 103 -17.46 -6.52 7.48
C GLU A 103 -16.42 -6.34 6.36
N LEU A 104 -15.64 -7.39 6.15
CA LEU A 104 -14.78 -7.57 4.98
C LEU A 104 -15.38 -8.71 4.15
N SER A 105 -15.76 -8.44 2.91
CA SER A 105 -16.35 -9.47 2.03
C SER A 105 -15.79 -9.42 0.62
N MET A 106 -15.81 -10.55 -0.07
CA MET A 106 -15.39 -10.67 -1.45
C MET A 106 -16.10 -11.83 -2.17
N ASP A 107 -16.21 -11.71 -3.48
CA ASP A 107 -16.67 -12.80 -4.33
C ASP A 107 -15.49 -13.59 -4.89
N ALA A 108 -15.49 -14.88 -4.65
CA ALA A 108 -14.51 -15.81 -5.19
C ALA A 108 -15.21 -16.85 -6.07
N SER A 109 -14.45 -17.66 -6.80
CA SER A 109 -15.00 -18.77 -7.59
C SER A 109 -15.72 -19.82 -6.73
N SER A 110 -15.38 -19.91 -5.45
CA SER A 110 -16.02 -20.78 -4.45
C SER A 110 -17.32 -20.22 -3.86
N GLY A 111 -17.66 -18.97 -4.15
CA GLY A 111 -18.83 -18.27 -3.63
C GLY A 111 -18.48 -16.97 -2.89
N HIS A 112 -19.48 -16.44 -2.20
CA HIS A 112 -19.31 -15.23 -1.38
C HIS A 112 -18.58 -15.58 -0.07
N LEU A 113 -17.53 -14.83 0.25
CA LEU A 113 -16.71 -14.95 1.46
C LEU A 113 -16.88 -13.69 2.28
N ALA A 114 -17.08 -13.82 3.58
CA ALA A 114 -17.15 -12.70 4.50
C ALA A 114 -16.45 -13.02 5.82
N THR A 115 -15.89 -11.99 6.43
CA THR A 115 -15.31 -12.02 7.78
C THR A 115 -15.52 -10.67 8.45
N HIS A 116 -15.19 -10.57 9.72
CA HIS A 116 -15.36 -9.34 10.49
C HIS A 116 -14.06 -8.92 11.16
N VAL A 117 -13.92 -7.61 11.33
CA VAL A 117 -12.80 -6.98 12.03
C VAL A 117 -13.35 -5.94 12.98
N SER A 118 -12.84 -5.97 14.22
CA SER A 118 -13.24 -4.98 15.22
C SER A 118 -12.63 -3.63 14.86
N MET A 119 -13.43 -2.59 14.88
CA MET A 119 -12.98 -1.24 14.58
C MET A 119 -13.49 -0.21 15.58
N SER A 120 -12.79 0.91 15.65
CA SER A 120 -13.26 2.11 16.34
C SER A 120 -13.27 3.30 15.36
N GLY A 121 -14.17 4.24 15.60
CA GLY A 121 -14.41 5.38 14.74
C GLY A 121 -15.66 5.24 13.88
N ARG A 122 -15.84 6.15 12.93
CA ARG A 122 -16.98 6.16 12.03
C ARG A 122 -16.64 5.39 10.76
N GLY A 123 -17.41 4.37 10.44
CA GLY A 123 -17.21 3.46 9.32
C GLY A 123 -18.47 3.25 8.50
N ASP A 124 -19.15 4.34 8.12
CA ASP A 124 -20.37 4.28 7.29
C ASP A 124 -20.03 4.12 5.79
N MET A 125 -18.80 4.50 5.42
CA MET A 125 -18.35 4.46 4.04
C MET A 125 -18.05 3.04 3.57
N VAL A 126 -18.60 2.66 2.44
CA VAL A 126 -18.29 1.37 1.77
C VAL A 126 -17.18 1.60 0.75
N VAL A 127 -16.06 0.95 0.96
CA VAL A 127 -14.90 1.05 0.05
C VAL A 127 -14.48 -0.32 -0.46
N GLY A 128 -13.97 -0.35 -1.70
CA GLY A 128 -13.39 -1.54 -2.29
C GLY A 128 -11.90 -1.38 -2.48
N PHE A 129 -11.13 -2.45 -2.30
CA PHE A 129 -9.70 -2.46 -2.55
C PHE A 129 -9.21 -3.83 -3.03
N ASP A 130 -8.05 -3.84 -3.68
CA ASP A 130 -7.36 -5.09 -4.01
C ASP A 130 -6.68 -5.64 -2.76
N LEU A 131 -7.05 -6.85 -2.39
CA LEU A 131 -6.59 -7.57 -1.21
C LEU A 131 -5.06 -7.71 -1.16
N ARG A 132 -4.42 -7.88 -2.31
CA ARG A 132 -2.96 -8.05 -2.40
C ARG A 132 -2.23 -6.76 -2.00
N TYR A 133 -2.68 -5.63 -2.56
CA TYR A 133 -2.08 -4.32 -2.26
C TYR A 133 -2.35 -3.89 -0.81
N MET A 134 -3.54 -4.18 -0.29
CA MET A 134 -3.84 -3.89 1.11
C MET A 134 -2.94 -4.70 2.05
N LEU A 135 -2.78 -6.00 1.81
CA LEU A 135 -1.88 -6.84 2.62
C LEU A 135 -0.41 -6.40 2.51
N GLU A 136 0.02 -5.97 1.31
CA GLU A 136 1.39 -5.47 1.13
C GLU A 136 1.62 -4.16 1.89
N ALA A 137 0.68 -3.24 1.83
CA ALA A 137 0.71 -2.00 2.59
C ALA A 137 0.75 -2.26 4.11
N LEU A 138 -0.13 -3.11 4.62
CA LEU A 138 -0.22 -3.44 6.04
C LEU A 138 1.04 -4.15 6.58
N ARG A 139 1.80 -4.87 5.75
CA ARG A 139 3.05 -5.51 6.18
C ARG A 139 4.08 -4.51 6.72
N GLN A 140 4.06 -3.27 6.24
CA GLN A 140 4.95 -2.21 6.72
C GLN A 140 4.62 -1.79 8.16
N PHE A 141 3.36 -1.98 8.57
CA PHE A 141 2.84 -1.63 9.90
C PHE A 141 2.71 -2.85 10.83
N ARG A 142 3.27 -3.99 10.48
CA ARG A 142 3.08 -5.26 11.22
C ARG A 142 3.52 -5.21 12.69
N LYS A 143 4.40 -4.28 13.04
CA LYS A 143 4.88 -4.10 14.42
C LYS A 143 4.00 -3.13 15.23
N GLU A 144 3.13 -2.39 14.56
CA GLU A 144 2.24 -1.44 15.18
C GLU A 144 0.98 -2.14 15.70
N PRO A 145 0.53 -1.86 16.91
CA PRO A 145 -0.66 -2.50 17.47
C PRO A 145 -1.93 -2.17 16.69
N GLU A 146 -2.02 -0.93 16.20
CA GLU A 146 -3.18 -0.40 15.48
C GLU A 146 -2.75 0.41 14.27
N VAL A 147 -3.61 0.41 13.25
CA VAL A 147 -3.51 1.30 12.10
C VAL A 147 -4.78 2.12 11.95
N ARG A 148 -4.62 3.33 11.46
CA ARG A 148 -5.71 4.22 11.09
C ARG A 148 -5.91 4.18 9.58
N LEU A 149 -7.10 3.81 9.15
CA LEU A 149 -7.55 3.87 7.75
C LEU A 149 -8.30 5.19 7.58
N LYS A 150 -7.74 6.11 6.80
CA LYS A 150 -8.34 7.42 6.53
C LYS A 150 -8.99 7.42 5.17
N LEU A 151 -10.28 7.69 5.14
CA LEU A 151 -11.13 7.64 3.96
C LEU A 151 -11.60 9.05 3.58
N SER A 152 -11.44 9.40 2.32
CA SER A 152 -11.87 10.71 1.78
C SER A 152 -13.04 10.58 0.82
N GLY A 153 -13.37 9.38 0.40
CA GLY A 153 -14.46 9.05 -0.52
C GLY A 153 -14.24 7.67 -1.12
N ILE A 154 -15.29 7.11 -1.69
CA ILE A 154 -15.30 5.74 -2.24
C ILE A 154 -14.34 5.52 -3.42
N TYR A 155 -13.88 6.60 -4.06
CA TYR A 155 -12.92 6.57 -5.17
C TYR A 155 -11.59 7.27 -4.83
N ALA A 156 -11.44 7.75 -3.61
CA ALA A 156 -10.19 8.35 -3.16
C ALA A 156 -9.26 7.30 -2.55
N PRO A 157 -7.93 7.49 -2.63
CA PRO A 157 -6.98 6.59 -1.99
C PRO A 157 -7.27 6.41 -0.50
N ILE A 158 -7.15 5.17 -0.04
CA ILE A 158 -7.16 4.83 1.39
C ILE A 158 -5.77 5.13 1.93
N VAL A 159 -5.67 6.01 2.92
CA VAL A 159 -4.41 6.31 3.59
C VAL A 159 -4.32 5.44 4.84
N ILE A 160 -3.22 4.73 4.99
CA ILE A 160 -2.91 3.87 6.14
C ILE A 160 -1.76 4.48 6.91
N GLU A 161 -1.96 4.75 8.17
CA GLU A 161 -0.92 5.28 9.07
C GLU A 161 -0.98 4.65 10.44
N ALA A 162 0.09 4.74 11.21
CA ALA A 162 0.13 4.40 12.63
C ALA A 162 0.52 5.62 13.46
N GLU A 163 0.10 5.66 14.73
CA GLU A 163 0.20 6.88 15.55
C GLU A 163 1.63 7.34 15.77
N GLU A 164 2.56 6.42 15.98
CA GLU A 164 3.95 6.73 16.31
C GLU A 164 4.87 6.80 15.07
N ARG A 165 4.30 6.74 13.86
CA ARG A 165 5.08 6.76 12.60
C ARG A 165 4.80 8.02 11.79
N SER A 166 5.84 8.52 11.14
CA SER A 166 5.75 9.64 10.20
C SER A 166 5.49 9.21 8.76
N ASP A 167 5.68 7.93 8.46
CA ASP A 167 5.40 7.36 7.14
C ASP A 167 3.97 6.79 7.07
N PHE A 168 3.47 6.69 5.87
CA PHE A 168 2.14 6.19 5.59
C PHE A 168 2.16 5.34 4.30
N ALA A 169 1.10 4.58 4.07
CA ALA A 169 0.88 3.89 2.81
C ALA A 169 -0.42 4.36 2.15
N LEU A 170 -0.46 4.27 0.82
CA LEU A 170 -1.64 4.56 0.02
C LEU A 170 -2.10 3.28 -0.69
N VAL A 171 -3.38 2.97 -0.56
CA VAL A 171 -4.02 1.90 -1.31
C VAL A 171 -5.10 2.50 -2.20
N LEU A 172 -4.98 2.31 -3.50
CA LEU A 172 -5.99 2.79 -4.44
C LEU A 172 -7.26 1.97 -4.31
N PRO A 173 -8.44 2.62 -4.31
CA PRO A 173 -9.70 1.91 -4.26
C PRO A 173 -9.99 1.24 -5.60
N VAL A 174 -10.79 0.17 -5.55
CA VAL A 174 -11.38 -0.46 -6.73
C VAL A 174 -12.87 -0.14 -6.78
N ARG A 175 -13.42 -0.04 -7.98
CA ARG A 175 -14.87 0.10 -8.17
C ARG A 175 -15.52 -1.24 -7.85
N LEU A 176 -16.33 -1.25 -6.81
CA LEU A 176 -17.22 -2.36 -6.54
C LEU A 176 -18.31 -2.41 -7.64
N ARG A 177 -18.63 -3.60 -8.10
CA ARG A 177 -19.82 -3.76 -8.94
C ARG A 177 -21.02 -3.44 -8.06
N GLU A 178 -21.85 -2.51 -8.48
CA GLU A 178 -23.15 -2.31 -7.86
C GLU A 178 -23.90 -3.65 -7.98
N GLU A 179 -24.35 -4.17 -6.85
CA GLU A 179 -25.32 -5.27 -6.88
C GLU A 179 -26.51 -4.73 -7.68
N ARG A 180 -26.73 -5.30 -8.87
CA ARG A 180 -27.98 -5.09 -9.58
C ARG A 180 -29.06 -5.59 -8.64
N ALA A 181 -29.80 -4.66 -8.04
CA ALA A 181 -31.01 -5.00 -7.31
C ALA A 181 -31.88 -5.89 -8.22
N ALA A 182 -32.04 -7.12 -7.77
CA ALA A 182 -32.93 -8.10 -8.41
C ALA A 182 -34.40 -7.73 -8.14
#